data_c39b64028c8e98a738cbabb7184fb0da
#
_entry.id   c39b64028c8e98a738cbabb7184fb0da
#
_cell.length_a   1.000
_cell.length_b   1.000
_cell.length_c   1.000
_cell.angle_alpha   90.00
_cell.angle_beta   90.00
_cell.angle_gamma   90.00
#
_symmetry.space_group_name_H-M   'P 1'
#
loop_
_entity.id
_entity.type
_entity.pdbx_description
1 polymer ?
#
loop_
_entity_poly.entity_id
_entity_poly.type
_entity_poly.pdbx_seq_one_letter_code
_entity_poly.pdbx_strand_id
1 'polypeptide(L)'
;MKQSNLLNAQFARRLFRTAFSSWQLLAVMLIVCMNVAVGSKLYAQSNTIAVKGKVMADGEPVIGATVLVKGVSTGTATDMDGNFSLNVASKAVLVVSSIGYETQEVPVNGRQFINVVLKSDVVALKDVVVVGYGVQKKVNLTGAVSSVSTDELEGKPISNVLEAMQGTTPGLVIQQGSSTPGSVPSINIRGLNTMNNNDPLVIIDGIEGSLANLNPADIEQISILKDASSTAIYGSRASNGVVLVTTKKGKAGKVEISYDFMYGVQQPTSLPKIADSWVYAELYNEAAVNSGRAAKFTPEQIAQYRNGGPNVNWVKELYNRNSPQSSHNVSMTGGNDQLSYMASLGYLDQSSMFKGPDYGYKRYNARLNVSHKVTNNFTLNLTSQFARNDIKEHAYWTEWIIEQANRMPPIYPIKNEDGSYNYPAGSNSNGLQRLEEGGYRQNVNDELLGTIQAEWEVYKGLKLIGSAGGRVWNNKLHENRKAFEGTGDTENKLTEQFYRSKNITTNLMVTYNTKIGKHSIGGLLGYAYEGFSEKQFSTSRLTEDSKYDIFVGDLSGDKVSNTGSGSDWAIYSGFARATYNYDEKYLLEFNIRNDYSLKFNKKGKFVSMDD
;
A
#
# COMPACT_ATOMS: atom_id res chain seq x y z
N MET A 1 48.32 -18.32 -11.42
CA MET A 1 47.38 -17.84 -10.38
C MET A 1 46.24 -16.96 -10.93
N LYS A 2 45.75 -17.17 -12.14
CA LYS A 2 44.60 -16.40 -12.71
C LYS A 2 43.43 -17.26 -13.17
N GLN A 3 43.49 -18.57 -13.00
CA GLN A 3 42.40 -19.49 -13.42
C GLN A 3 41.49 -19.98 -12.29
N SER A 4 41.84 -19.84 -11.03
CA SER A 4 41.03 -20.31 -9.89
C SER A 4 39.87 -19.38 -9.52
N ASN A 5 39.98 -18.09 -9.86
CA ASN A 5 38.92 -17.11 -9.51
C ASN A 5 37.73 -17.05 -10.49
N LEU A 6 37.89 -17.59 -11.71
CA LEU A 6 36.80 -17.66 -12.69
C LEU A 6 35.85 -18.84 -12.46
N LEU A 7 36.35 -19.93 -11.89
CA LEU A 7 35.52 -21.11 -11.59
C LEU A 7 34.58 -20.88 -10.40
N ASN A 8 35.02 -20.13 -9.38
CA ASN A 8 34.18 -19.80 -8.22
C ASN A 8 33.06 -18.80 -8.57
N ALA A 9 33.30 -17.87 -9.49
CA ALA A 9 32.29 -16.94 -9.96
C ALA A 9 31.22 -17.58 -10.86
N GLN A 10 31.59 -18.62 -11.62
CA GLN A 10 30.64 -19.37 -12.43
C GLN A 10 29.80 -20.37 -11.61
N PHE A 11 30.35 -20.92 -10.53
CA PHE A 11 29.63 -21.82 -9.64
C PHE A 11 28.58 -21.06 -8.81
N ALA A 12 28.93 -19.90 -8.29
CA ALA A 12 27.97 -19.00 -7.61
C ALA A 12 26.84 -18.52 -8.54
N ARG A 13 27.15 -18.22 -9.80
CA ARG A 13 26.14 -17.81 -10.80
C ARG A 13 25.23 -18.97 -11.24
N ARG A 14 25.66 -20.22 -11.19
CA ARG A 14 24.82 -21.38 -11.47
C ARG A 14 23.86 -21.72 -10.33
N LEU A 15 24.29 -21.60 -9.08
CA LEU A 15 23.43 -21.83 -7.90
C LEU A 15 22.28 -20.81 -7.80
N PHE A 16 22.49 -19.56 -8.27
CA PHE A 16 21.43 -18.54 -8.26
C PHE A 16 20.47 -18.60 -9.47
N ARG A 17 20.79 -19.39 -10.51
CA ARG A 17 19.92 -19.48 -11.71
C ARG A 17 18.91 -20.60 -11.69
N THR A 18 19.01 -21.56 -10.77
CA THR A 18 18.11 -22.74 -10.70
C THR A 18 17.13 -22.73 -9.54
N ALA A 19 17.14 -21.73 -8.68
CA ALA A 19 16.21 -21.63 -7.58
C ALA A 19 15.08 -20.64 -7.93
N PHE A 20 13.88 -21.17 -7.83
CA PHE A 20 12.57 -20.50 -7.79
C PHE A 20 11.81 -20.37 -9.11
N SER A 21 11.24 -21.48 -9.54
CA SER A 21 9.94 -21.45 -10.21
C SER A 21 8.86 -21.17 -9.15
N SER A 22 7.85 -20.37 -9.49
CA SER A 22 6.78 -19.91 -8.61
C SER A 22 6.03 -21.04 -7.83
N TRP A 23 6.11 -22.27 -8.27
CA TRP A 23 5.51 -23.45 -7.65
C TRP A 23 6.30 -23.98 -6.43
N GLN A 24 7.61 -23.79 -6.40
CA GLN A 24 8.46 -24.25 -5.29
C GLN A 24 8.32 -23.37 -4.05
N LEU A 25 8.05 -22.07 -4.22
CA LEU A 25 7.73 -21.14 -3.11
C LEU A 25 6.39 -21.49 -2.46
N LEU A 26 5.39 -21.88 -3.24
CA LEU A 26 4.09 -22.36 -2.72
C LEU A 26 4.22 -23.66 -1.94
N ALA A 27 5.08 -24.59 -2.39
CA ALA A 27 5.31 -25.87 -1.70
C ALA A 27 6.03 -25.68 -0.36
N VAL A 28 7.01 -24.78 -0.27
CA VAL A 28 7.70 -24.45 0.99
C VAL A 28 6.75 -23.76 1.97
N MET A 29 5.87 -22.88 1.51
CA MET A 29 4.83 -22.25 2.33
C MET A 29 3.83 -23.28 2.90
N LEU A 30 3.40 -24.25 2.10
CA LEU A 30 2.50 -25.33 2.52
C LEU A 30 3.15 -26.29 3.54
N ILE A 31 4.42 -26.61 3.41
CA ILE A 31 5.17 -27.48 4.33
C ILE A 31 5.36 -26.80 5.70
N VAL A 32 5.60 -25.50 5.74
CA VAL A 32 5.69 -24.75 7.00
C VAL A 32 4.35 -24.70 7.73
N CYS A 33 3.24 -24.55 7.01
CA CYS A 33 1.89 -24.57 7.60
C CYS A 33 1.49 -25.95 8.16
N MET A 34 1.97 -27.04 7.57
CA MET A 34 1.60 -28.41 7.99
C MET A 34 2.29 -28.89 9.28
N ASN A 35 3.42 -28.29 9.68
CA ASN A 35 4.14 -28.69 10.89
C ASN A 35 3.66 -28.02 12.20
N VAL A 36 2.71 -27.08 12.13
CA VAL A 36 2.20 -26.32 13.30
C VAL A 36 1.00 -27.03 13.98
N ALA A 37 0.45 -28.09 13.39
CA ALA A 37 -0.85 -28.64 13.80
C ALA A 37 -0.82 -29.79 14.85
N VAL A 38 0.33 -30.18 15.43
CA VAL A 38 0.37 -31.32 16.36
C VAL A 38 0.93 -30.93 17.72
N GLY A 39 0.07 -30.74 18.68
CA GLY A 39 0.48 -30.54 20.09
C GLY A 39 -0.66 -30.30 21.07
N SER A 40 -1.66 -31.19 21.15
CA SER A 40 -2.67 -31.12 22.21
C SER A 40 -2.25 -31.93 23.44
N LYS A 41 -2.10 -31.25 24.58
CA LYS A 41 -1.92 -31.89 25.91
C LYS A 41 -3.23 -31.93 26.69
N LEU A 42 -3.53 -33.13 27.23
CA LEU A 42 -4.64 -33.41 28.14
C LEU A 42 -4.43 -32.70 29.50
N TYR A 43 -5.48 -32.10 30.03
CA TYR A 43 -5.50 -31.47 31.36
C TYR A 43 -6.17 -32.36 32.39
N ALA A 44 -5.53 -32.43 33.57
CA ALA A 44 -6.06 -33.07 34.77
C ALA A 44 -7.02 -32.14 35.52
N GLN A 45 -8.07 -32.69 36.13
CA GLN A 45 -9.03 -31.94 36.96
C GLN A 45 -8.37 -31.32 38.18
N SER A 46 -8.55 -30.01 38.35
CA SER A 46 -8.14 -29.27 39.56
C SER A 46 -9.36 -28.90 40.39
N ASN A 47 -9.25 -29.01 41.72
CA ASN A 47 -10.24 -28.53 42.66
C ASN A 47 -10.45 -27.02 42.46
N THR A 48 -11.64 -26.62 42.03
CA THR A 48 -12.01 -25.22 41.82
C THR A 48 -12.73 -24.68 43.07
N ILE A 49 -12.46 -23.43 43.42
CA ILE A 49 -13.15 -22.65 44.47
C ILE A 49 -13.90 -21.49 43.82
N ALA A 50 -15.06 -21.14 44.37
CA ALA A 50 -15.79 -19.95 43.96
C ALA A 50 -15.12 -18.71 44.59
N VAL A 51 -14.58 -17.82 43.76
CA VAL A 51 -13.99 -16.55 44.17
C VAL A 51 -14.95 -15.43 43.78
N LYS A 52 -15.31 -14.59 44.76
CA LYS A 52 -16.06 -13.35 44.58
C LYS A 52 -15.15 -12.17 44.84
N GLY A 53 -15.48 -11.03 44.32
CA GLY A 53 -14.71 -9.84 44.63
C GLY A 53 -15.29 -8.57 44.04
N LYS A 54 -14.63 -7.47 44.31
CA LYS A 54 -15.02 -6.15 43.81
C LYS A 54 -13.80 -5.48 43.17
N VAL A 55 -14.01 -4.87 41.99
CA VAL A 55 -13.01 -4.06 41.32
C VAL A 55 -13.36 -2.60 41.47
N MET A 56 -12.45 -1.83 42.05
CA MET A 56 -12.57 -0.40 42.29
C MET A 56 -11.43 0.35 41.62
N ALA A 57 -11.65 1.62 41.30
CA ALA A 57 -10.59 2.55 40.87
C ALA A 57 -10.98 3.95 41.33
N ASP A 58 -10.03 4.71 41.85
CA ASP A 58 -10.22 6.09 42.34
C ASP A 58 -11.41 6.28 43.31
N GLY A 59 -11.77 5.21 44.06
CA GLY A 59 -12.89 5.18 44.99
C GLY A 59 -14.24 4.78 44.39
N GLU A 60 -14.34 4.61 43.07
CA GLU A 60 -15.56 4.24 42.34
C GLU A 60 -15.51 2.79 41.85
N PRO A 61 -16.66 2.09 41.69
CA PRO A 61 -16.72 0.75 41.14
C PRO A 61 -16.41 0.77 39.64
N VAL A 62 -15.57 -0.16 39.15
CA VAL A 62 -15.24 -0.30 37.72
C VAL A 62 -16.23 -1.28 37.07
N ILE A 63 -17.14 -0.75 36.26
CA ILE A 63 -18.15 -1.51 35.52
C ILE A 63 -17.52 -2.14 34.30
N GLY A 64 -17.81 -3.44 34.03
CA GLY A 64 -17.35 -4.13 32.82
C GLY A 64 -15.85 -4.44 32.81
N ALA A 65 -15.15 -4.34 33.97
CA ALA A 65 -13.77 -4.79 34.06
C ALA A 65 -13.68 -6.28 33.77
N THR A 66 -12.74 -6.69 32.94
CA THR A 66 -12.50 -8.08 32.59
C THR A 66 -11.65 -8.75 33.66
N VAL A 67 -12.12 -9.87 34.22
CA VAL A 67 -11.41 -10.71 35.18
C VAL A 67 -11.15 -12.07 34.55
N LEU A 68 -9.91 -12.35 34.14
CA LEU A 68 -9.49 -13.61 33.49
C LEU A 68 -8.59 -14.41 34.41
N VAL A 69 -8.60 -15.72 34.26
CA VAL A 69 -7.61 -16.60 34.90
C VAL A 69 -6.39 -16.69 34.00
N LYS A 70 -5.20 -16.37 34.50
CA LYS A 70 -3.94 -16.39 33.77
C LYS A 70 -3.70 -17.75 33.10
N GLY A 71 -3.50 -17.76 31.80
CA GLY A 71 -3.18 -18.96 31.02
C GLY A 71 -4.37 -19.83 30.58
N VAL A 72 -5.62 -19.40 30.87
CA VAL A 72 -6.84 -20.09 30.41
C VAL A 72 -7.90 -19.08 29.98
N SER A 73 -8.84 -19.51 29.12
CA SER A 73 -9.91 -18.63 28.62
C SER A 73 -11.10 -18.45 29.57
N THR A 74 -10.96 -18.87 30.82
CA THR A 74 -12.02 -18.74 31.83
C THR A 74 -11.97 -17.35 32.44
N GLY A 75 -13.07 -16.60 32.38
CA GLY A 75 -13.17 -15.27 32.93
C GLY A 75 -14.61 -14.78 33.08
N THR A 76 -14.77 -13.60 33.64
CA THR A 76 -16.03 -12.89 33.82
C THR A 76 -15.79 -11.39 33.68
N ALA A 77 -16.89 -10.61 33.55
CA ALA A 77 -16.84 -9.16 33.68
C ALA A 77 -17.51 -8.70 34.98
N THR A 78 -17.11 -7.55 35.49
CA THR A 78 -17.76 -6.92 36.66
C THR A 78 -19.13 -6.35 36.31
N ASP A 79 -20.05 -6.42 37.26
CA ASP A 79 -21.38 -5.83 37.18
C ASP A 79 -21.37 -4.29 37.42
N MET A 80 -22.58 -3.68 37.49
CA MET A 80 -22.74 -2.22 37.73
C MET A 80 -22.17 -1.72 39.06
N ASP A 81 -22.02 -2.61 40.04
CA ASP A 81 -21.45 -2.30 41.34
C ASP A 81 -19.97 -2.69 41.46
N GLY A 82 -19.36 -3.11 40.31
CA GLY A 82 -17.97 -3.55 40.24
C GLY A 82 -17.73 -4.96 40.78
N ASN A 83 -18.76 -5.77 41.08
CA ASN A 83 -18.59 -7.11 41.62
C ASN A 83 -18.36 -8.14 40.52
N PHE A 84 -17.60 -9.18 40.86
CA PHE A 84 -17.39 -10.35 39.98
C PHE A 84 -17.51 -11.66 40.77
N SER A 85 -17.81 -12.74 40.07
CA SER A 85 -17.81 -14.09 40.61
C SER A 85 -17.29 -15.08 39.59
N LEU A 86 -16.31 -15.92 39.97
CA LEU A 86 -15.62 -16.81 39.06
C LEU A 86 -15.15 -18.09 39.78
N ASN A 87 -15.34 -19.27 39.17
CA ASN A 87 -14.81 -20.53 39.69
C ASN A 87 -13.40 -20.77 39.16
N VAL A 88 -12.41 -20.84 40.08
CA VAL A 88 -10.99 -20.94 39.72
C VAL A 88 -10.24 -21.93 40.59
N ALA A 89 -9.10 -22.41 40.11
CA ALA A 89 -8.21 -23.23 40.92
C ALA A 89 -7.67 -22.41 42.10
N SER A 90 -7.54 -23.03 43.30
CA SER A 90 -7.08 -22.39 44.53
C SER A 90 -5.73 -21.65 44.37
N LYS A 91 -4.86 -22.09 43.46
CA LYS A 91 -3.56 -21.46 43.17
C LYS A 91 -3.57 -20.60 41.91
N ALA A 92 -4.72 -20.29 41.34
CA ALA A 92 -4.83 -19.47 40.14
C ALA A 92 -4.37 -18.03 40.38
N VAL A 93 -3.98 -17.36 39.29
CA VAL A 93 -3.74 -15.92 39.28
C VAL A 93 -4.83 -15.27 38.41
N LEU A 94 -5.52 -14.29 38.97
CA LEU A 94 -6.49 -13.48 38.23
C LEU A 94 -5.77 -12.33 37.55
N VAL A 95 -6.08 -12.11 36.26
CA VAL A 95 -5.67 -10.94 35.49
C VAL A 95 -6.88 -10.04 35.36
N VAL A 96 -6.83 -8.88 36.02
CA VAL A 96 -7.92 -7.90 36.05
C VAL A 96 -7.53 -6.72 35.21
N SER A 97 -8.33 -6.42 34.17
CA SER A 97 -8.08 -5.33 33.23
C SER A 97 -9.36 -4.55 32.93
N SER A 98 -9.22 -3.26 32.73
CA SER A 98 -10.28 -2.38 32.23
C SER A 98 -9.67 -1.25 31.41
N ILE A 99 -10.43 -0.70 30.44
CA ILE A 99 -9.99 0.41 29.62
C ILE A 99 -9.68 1.62 30.50
N GLY A 100 -8.48 2.18 30.38
CA GLY A 100 -8.02 3.33 31.18
C GLY A 100 -7.34 2.97 32.50
N TYR A 101 -7.12 1.69 32.80
CA TYR A 101 -6.50 1.23 34.05
C TYR A 101 -5.35 0.24 33.81
N GLU A 102 -4.33 0.25 34.66
CA GLU A 102 -3.23 -0.71 34.63
C GLU A 102 -3.76 -2.13 34.92
N THR A 103 -3.41 -3.08 34.04
CA THR A 103 -3.74 -4.49 34.26
C THR A 103 -3.02 -5.02 35.48
N GLN A 104 -3.76 -5.61 36.44
CA GLN A 104 -3.23 -6.19 37.67
C GLN A 104 -3.32 -7.71 37.66
N GLU A 105 -2.26 -8.37 38.12
CA GLU A 105 -2.22 -9.80 38.38
C GLU A 105 -2.39 -10.04 39.89
N VAL A 106 -3.45 -10.74 40.28
CA VAL A 106 -3.78 -10.99 41.66
C VAL A 106 -3.84 -12.49 41.95
N PRO A 107 -2.90 -13.06 42.71
CA PRO A 107 -2.92 -14.47 43.07
C PRO A 107 -4.09 -14.78 44.00
N VAL A 108 -4.84 -15.82 43.67
CA VAL A 108 -6.02 -16.25 44.48
C VAL A 108 -5.62 -16.77 45.87
N ASN A 109 -4.60 -17.61 45.94
CA ASN A 109 -4.06 -18.18 47.17
C ASN A 109 -5.14 -18.72 48.13
N GLY A 110 -6.15 -19.41 47.58
CA GLY A 110 -7.24 -19.99 48.35
C GLY A 110 -8.28 -18.98 48.92
N ARG A 111 -8.16 -17.69 48.62
CA ARG A 111 -9.11 -16.66 49.07
C ARG A 111 -10.42 -16.77 48.30
N GLN A 112 -11.53 -16.72 49.04
CA GLN A 112 -12.88 -16.73 48.45
C GLN A 112 -13.40 -15.32 48.13
N PHE A 113 -12.75 -14.27 48.66
CA PHE A 113 -13.10 -12.87 48.43
C PHE A 113 -11.84 -12.04 48.12
N ILE A 114 -11.84 -11.32 46.99
CA ILE A 114 -10.68 -10.56 46.50
C ILE A 114 -11.14 -9.19 46.04
N ASN A 115 -10.75 -8.13 46.75
CA ASN A 115 -10.89 -6.76 46.29
C ASN A 115 -9.67 -6.36 45.47
N VAL A 116 -9.91 -5.78 44.31
CA VAL A 116 -8.89 -5.27 43.40
C VAL A 116 -9.08 -3.77 43.24
N VAL A 117 -8.03 -3.00 43.49
CA VAL A 117 -8.03 -1.56 43.25
C VAL A 117 -7.13 -1.32 42.02
N LEU A 118 -7.74 -1.06 40.88
CA LEU A 118 -7.02 -0.70 39.67
C LEU A 118 -6.47 0.72 39.83
N LYS A 119 -5.24 0.91 39.40
CA LYS A 119 -4.65 2.24 39.30
C LYS A 119 -5.02 2.81 37.95
N SER A 120 -5.45 4.06 37.92
CA SER A 120 -5.69 4.78 36.67
C SER A 120 -4.42 4.76 35.84
N ASP A 121 -4.51 4.19 34.64
CA ASP A 121 -3.43 4.20 33.67
C ASP A 121 -3.54 5.50 32.88
N VAL A 122 -3.17 6.62 33.49
CA VAL A 122 -2.99 7.93 32.85
C VAL A 122 -1.87 7.86 31.75
N VAL A 123 -1.20 6.71 31.68
CA VAL A 123 -0.10 6.40 30.72
C VAL A 123 -0.62 5.62 29.50
N ALA A 124 -1.84 5.08 29.49
CA ALA A 124 -2.35 4.12 28.50
C ALA A 124 -2.68 4.70 27.13
N LEU A 125 -2.46 5.98 26.88
CA LEU A 125 -2.55 6.58 25.55
C LEU A 125 -1.29 7.37 25.20
N LYS A 126 -0.12 6.88 25.57
CA LYS A 126 1.13 7.38 25.02
C LYS A 126 1.31 6.74 23.65
N ASP A 127 0.68 7.35 22.64
CA ASP A 127 0.91 7.02 21.24
C ASP A 127 2.41 6.85 20.99
N VAL A 128 2.80 5.65 20.68
CA VAL A 128 4.15 5.33 20.28
C VAL A 128 4.22 5.48 18.78
N VAL A 129 5.14 6.29 18.28
CA VAL A 129 5.29 6.57 16.85
C VAL A 129 6.59 5.97 16.37
N VAL A 130 6.55 5.28 15.23
CA VAL A 130 7.76 4.84 14.54
C VAL A 130 8.42 6.06 13.91
N VAL A 131 9.66 6.31 14.30
CA VAL A 131 10.49 7.40 13.77
C VAL A 131 11.87 6.85 13.47
N GLY A 132 12.33 7.01 12.27
CA GLY A 132 13.62 6.63 11.72
C GLY A 132 14.42 5.64 12.55
N TYR A 133 14.45 4.38 12.17
CA TYR A 133 15.20 3.29 12.83
C TYR A 133 14.88 3.07 14.33
N GLY A 134 13.69 3.48 14.78
CA GLY A 134 13.28 3.27 16.18
C GLY A 134 11.85 3.66 16.45
N VAL A 135 11.44 3.44 17.69
CA VAL A 135 10.10 3.74 18.19
C VAL A 135 10.24 4.77 19.30
N GLN A 136 9.49 5.86 19.23
CA GLN A 136 9.49 6.92 20.25
C GLN A 136 8.06 7.22 20.70
N LYS A 137 7.91 7.63 21.97
CA LYS A 137 6.63 8.15 22.43
C LYS A 137 6.32 9.47 21.72
N LYS A 138 5.08 9.67 21.29
CA LYS A 138 4.64 10.89 20.59
C LYS A 138 5.00 12.17 21.36
N VAL A 139 4.90 12.13 22.69
CA VAL A 139 5.28 13.24 23.58
C VAL A 139 6.78 13.56 23.56
N ASN A 140 7.63 12.65 23.10
CA ASN A 140 9.08 12.82 23.02
C ASN A 140 9.57 13.26 21.64
N LEU A 141 8.65 13.48 20.69
CA LEU A 141 9.00 13.90 19.34
C LEU A 141 9.34 15.38 19.32
N THR A 142 10.51 15.72 18.77
CA THR A 142 10.96 17.10 18.60
C THR A 142 10.53 17.68 17.24
N GLY A 143 10.22 16.81 16.26
CA GLY A 143 9.79 17.17 14.91
C GLY A 143 8.28 17.01 14.70
N ALA A 144 7.73 17.63 13.65
CA ALA A 144 6.33 17.49 13.26
C ALA A 144 6.09 16.12 12.61
N VAL A 145 5.55 15.21 13.40
CA VAL A 145 5.13 13.87 12.97
C VAL A 145 3.62 13.74 13.12
N SER A 146 2.96 13.27 12.07
CA SER A 146 1.55 12.89 12.12
C SER A 146 1.45 11.38 12.00
N SER A 147 0.51 10.77 12.73
CA SER A 147 0.22 9.34 12.66
C SER A 147 -1.23 9.12 12.23
N VAL A 148 -1.44 8.12 11.40
CA VAL A 148 -2.75 7.58 11.01
C VAL A 148 -2.79 6.14 11.50
N SER A 149 -3.79 5.81 12.31
CA SER A 149 -3.96 4.48 12.89
C SER A 149 -4.82 3.58 12.02
N THR A 150 -4.82 2.28 12.31
CA THR A 150 -5.69 1.29 11.66
C THR A 150 -7.16 1.70 11.72
N ASP A 151 -7.64 2.18 12.88
CA ASP A 151 -9.05 2.55 13.10
C ASP A 151 -9.53 3.65 12.13
N GLU A 152 -8.62 4.53 11.69
CA GLU A 152 -8.92 5.58 10.72
C GLU A 152 -8.99 5.07 9.27
N LEU A 153 -8.41 3.90 9.01
CA LEU A 153 -8.36 3.26 7.70
C LEU A 153 -9.48 2.23 7.51
N GLU A 154 -9.91 1.57 8.59
CA GLU A 154 -10.93 0.52 8.56
C GLU A 154 -12.32 1.07 8.23
N GLY A 155 -13.16 0.23 7.64
CA GLY A 155 -14.57 0.55 7.31
C GLY A 155 -14.76 1.46 6.10
N LYS A 156 -13.70 1.92 5.44
CA LYS A 156 -13.80 2.75 4.22
C LYS A 156 -13.81 1.86 2.98
N PRO A 157 -14.70 2.12 1.99
CA PRO A 157 -14.75 1.36 0.73
C PRO A 157 -13.66 1.84 -0.24
N ILE A 158 -12.40 1.62 0.12
CA ILE A 158 -11.21 2.13 -0.58
C ILE A 158 -10.48 1.02 -1.33
N SER A 159 -9.91 1.35 -2.47
CA SER A 159 -9.10 0.45 -3.26
C SER A 159 -7.63 0.47 -2.85
N ASN A 160 -7.13 1.58 -2.28
CA ASN A 160 -5.75 1.71 -1.84
C ASN A 160 -5.62 2.58 -0.58
N VAL A 161 -4.45 2.48 0.06
CA VAL A 161 -4.12 3.17 1.31
C VAL A 161 -4.14 4.70 1.16
N LEU A 162 -3.72 5.22 0.00
CA LEU A 162 -3.67 6.66 -0.25
C LEU A 162 -5.06 7.29 -0.22
N GLU A 163 -6.07 6.61 -0.78
CA GLU A 163 -7.46 7.08 -0.71
C GLU A 163 -7.95 7.18 0.74
N ALA A 164 -7.57 6.21 1.58
CA ALA A 164 -7.93 6.23 3.01
C ALA A 164 -7.31 7.40 3.77
N MET A 165 -6.11 7.81 3.38
CA MET A 165 -5.35 8.88 4.03
C MET A 165 -5.80 10.28 3.62
N GLN A 166 -6.60 10.42 2.56
CA GLN A 166 -7.06 11.71 2.07
C GLN A 166 -7.86 12.46 3.15
N GLY A 167 -7.43 13.69 3.46
CA GLY A 167 -8.07 14.54 4.46
C GLY A 167 -7.81 14.16 5.93
N THR A 168 -7.03 13.10 6.23
CA THR A 168 -6.77 12.65 7.62
C THR A 168 -5.65 13.44 8.29
N THR A 169 -4.75 14.03 7.52
CA THR A 169 -3.52 14.61 8.06
C THR A 169 -3.27 16.02 7.51
N PRO A 170 -3.11 17.05 8.36
CA PRO A 170 -2.76 18.41 7.91
C PRO A 170 -1.41 18.43 7.18
N GLY A 171 -1.36 19.12 6.04
CA GLY A 171 -0.15 19.27 5.21
C GLY A 171 0.17 18.06 4.34
N LEU A 172 -0.71 17.05 4.28
CA LEU A 172 -0.69 15.96 3.33
C LEU A 172 -1.71 16.24 2.23
N VAL A 173 -1.26 16.30 0.98
CA VAL A 173 -2.12 16.48 -0.19
C VAL A 173 -2.10 15.20 -1.00
N ILE A 174 -3.25 14.61 -1.20
CA ILE A 174 -3.45 13.40 -2.01
C ILE A 174 -4.42 13.77 -3.13
N GLN A 175 -3.98 13.59 -4.38
CA GLN A 175 -4.75 13.92 -5.57
C GLN A 175 -4.91 12.70 -6.45
N GLN A 176 -6.16 12.37 -6.76
CA GLN A 176 -6.49 11.36 -7.76
C GLN A 176 -6.36 12.00 -9.15
N GLY A 177 -5.36 11.57 -9.92
CA GLY A 177 -5.11 12.07 -11.26
C GLY A 177 -5.95 11.40 -12.36
N SER A 178 -6.45 10.19 -12.10
CA SER A 178 -7.27 9.41 -13.04
C SER A 178 -8.34 8.62 -12.30
N SER A 179 -9.47 8.39 -12.95
CA SER A 179 -10.54 7.52 -12.48
C SER A 179 -10.48 6.09 -13.04
N THR A 180 -9.38 5.75 -13.74
CA THR A 180 -9.18 4.37 -14.20
C THR A 180 -8.91 3.45 -13.02
N PRO A 181 -9.45 2.21 -13.02
CA PRO A 181 -9.22 1.25 -11.94
C PRO A 181 -7.72 0.99 -11.72
N GLY A 182 -7.31 0.91 -10.45
CA GLY A 182 -5.90 0.69 -10.10
C GLY A 182 -5.00 1.90 -10.28
N SER A 183 -5.51 3.08 -10.67
CA SER A 183 -4.73 4.31 -10.70
C SER A 183 -4.25 4.69 -9.29
N VAL A 184 -3.01 5.14 -9.19
CA VAL A 184 -2.38 5.51 -7.93
C VAL A 184 -2.46 7.02 -7.76
N PRO A 185 -3.09 7.52 -6.67
CA PRO A 185 -3.08 8.94 -6.36
C PRO A 185 -1.66 9.47 -6.13
N SER A 186 -1.40 10.70 -6.53
CA SER A 186 -0.18 11.40 -6.16
C SER A 186 -0.24 11.84 -4.70
N ILE A 187 0.91 11.82 -4.04
CA ILE A 187 1.04 12.23 -2.64
C ILE A 187 2.11 13.31 -2.51
N ASN A 188 1.78 14.40 -1.83
CA ASN A 188 2.71 15.49 -1.57
C ASN A 188 2.64 15.91 -0.10
N ILE A 189 3.79 16.15 0.51
CA ILE A 189 3.91 16.63 1.88
C ILE A 189 4.34 18.09 1.85
N ARG A 190 3.50 19.00 2.42
CA ARG A 190 3.73 20.45 2.48
C ARG A 190 3.87 21.13 1.12
N GLY A 191 3.26 20.56 0.06
CA GLY A 191 3.25 21.14 -1.27
C GLY A 191 4.40 20.68 -2.16
N LEU A 192 4.57 21.36 -3.30
CA LEU A 192 5.59 21.02 -4.30
C LEU A 192 6.89 21.76 -3.97
N ASN A 193 7.96 21.03 -3.73
CA ASN A 193 9.26 21.57 -3.34
C ASN A 193 10.24 21.65 -4.52
N THR A 194 9.97 20.97 -5.62
CA THR A 194 10.84 20.89 -6.79
C THR A 194 10.02 20.81 -8.07
N MET A 195 10.63 21.18 -9.20
CA MET A 195 10.05 21.01 -10.54
C MET A 195 10.13 19.55 -11.04
N ASN A 196 10.87 18.70 -10.33
CA ASN A 196 11.04 17.29 -10.65
C ASN A 196 10.06 16.42 -9.85
N ASN A 197 10.51 15.25 -9.39
CA ASN A 197 9.73 14.35 -8.54
C ASN A 197 9.56 14.92 -7.13
N ASN A 198 8.30 15.07 -6.68
CA ASN A 198 7.92 15.53 -5.34
C ASN A 198 7.39 14.40 -4.45
N ASP A 199 7.46 13.15 -4.88
CA ASP A 199 6.99 12.02 -4.08
C ASP A 199 7.81 11.88 -2.79
N PRO A 200 7.17 11.67 -1.64
CA PRO A 200 7.87 11.36 -0.40
C PRO A 200 8.49 9.97 -0.47
N LEU A 201 9.54 9.75 0.31
CA LEU A 201 10.13 8.44 0.49
C LEU A 201 9.18 7.55 1.32
N VAL A 202 8.76 6.42 0.77
CA VAL A 202 7.89 5.44 1.46
C VAL A 202 8.72 4.29 1.98
N ILE A 203 8.67 4.06 3.29
CA ILE A 203 9.36 2.96 3.97
C ILE A 203 8.34 2.04 4.62
N ILE A 204 8.34 0.77 4.24
CA ILE A 204 7.45 -0.27 4.76
C ILE A 204 8.29 -1.27 5.54
N ASP A 205 8.07 -1.37 6.85
CA ASP A 205 8.82 -2.27 7.74
C ASP A 205 10.35 -2.18 7.57
N GLY A 206 10.86 -0.94 7.32
CA GLY A 206 12.27 -0.63 7.20
C GLY A 206 12.86 -0.69 5.80
N ILE A 207 12.07 -1.01 4.76
CA ILE A 207 12.50 -1.03 3.35
C ILE A 207 11.66 -0.09 2.50
N GLU A 208 12.25 0.49 1.46
CA GLU A 208 11.53 1.26 0.47
C GLU A 208 10.50 0.40 -0.29
N GLY A 209 9.24 0.87 -0.32
CA GLY A 209 8.13 0.19 -0.94
C GLY A 209 7.10 1.14 -1.55
N SER A 210 5.95 0.59 -1.97
CA SER A 210 4.85 1.35 -2.56
C SER A 210 3.57 1.20 -1.75
N LEU A 211 2.94 2.33 -1.38
CA LEU A 211 1.64 2.34 -0.71
C LEU A 211 0.51 1.72 -1.55
N ALA A 212 0.62 1.81 -2.88
CA ALA A 212 -0.36 1.24 -3.81
C ALA A 212 -0.45 -0.29 -3.73
N ASN A 213 0.66 -0.95 -3.35
CA ASN A 213 0.76 -2.41 -3.30
C ASN A 213 0.40 -2.99 -1.91
N LEU A 214 0.15 -2.10 -0.93
CA LEU A 214 -0.25 -2.53 0.41
C LEU A 214 -1.74 -2.85 0.47
N ASN A 215 -2.06 -3.90 1.22
CA ASN A 215 -3.42 -4.12 1.66
C ASN A 215 -3.69 -3.23 2.89
N PRO A 216 -4.71 -2.34 2.86
CA PRO A 216 -5.04 -1.50 4.02
C PRO A 216 -5.29 -2.31 5.31
N ALA A 217 -5.85 -3.51 5.21
CA ALA A 217 -6.12 -4.40 6.34
C ALA A 217 -4.85 -4.88 7.07
N ASP A 218 -3.68 -4.87 6.40
CA ASP A 218 -2.40 -5.31 6.99
C ASP A 218 -1.66 -4.20 7.74
N ILE A 219 -2.15 -2.96 7.71
CA ILE A 219 -1.47 -1.80 8.29
C ILE A 219 -1.81 -1.68 9.77
N GLU A 220 -0.80 -1.49 10.61
CA GLU A 220 -0.96 -1.14 12.02
C GLU A 220 -0.93 0.39 12.20
N GLN A 221 0.05 1.06 11.56
CA GLN A 221 0.23 2.50 11.69
C GLN A 221 0.97 3.09 10.48
N ILE A 222 0.60 4.31 10.12
CA ILE A 222 1.33 5.13 9.16
C ILE A 222 1.82 6.38 9.89
N SER A 223 3.14 6.65 9.83
CA SER A 223 3.75 7.85 10.40
C SER A 223 4.28 8.73 9.27
N ILE A 224 3.96 10.01 9.29
CA ILE A 224 4.35 10.97 8.27
C ILE A 224 5.32 11.96 8.87
N LEU A 225 6.60 11.89 8.44
CA LEU A 225 7.68 12.78 8.85
C LEU A 225 7.71 13.97 7.88
N LYS A 226 7.43 15.16 8.41
CA LYS A 226 7.23 16.37 7.57
C LYS A 226 8.40 17.35 7.65
N ASP A 227 9.20 17.31 8.74
CA ASP A 227 10.28 18.24 8.99
C ASP A 227 11.64 17.66 8.65
N ALA A 228 12.58 18.51 8.23
CA ALA A 228 13.94 18.13 7.95
C ALA A 228 14.64 17.46 9.15
N SER A 229 14.34 17.89 10.38
CA SER A 229 14.89 17.30 11.60
C SER A 229 14.47 15.84 11.77
N SER A 230 13.21 15.50 11.50
CA SER A 230 12.70 14.13 11.61
C SER A 230 13.10 13.24 10.42
N THR A 231 13.35 13.83 9.24
CA THR A 231 13.72 13.10 8.01
C THR A 231 15.23 12.98 7.81
N ALA A 232 16.05 13.75 8.53
CA ALA A 232 17.52 13.82 8.36
C ALA A 232 18.20 12.45 8.38
N ILE A 233 17.71 11.53 9.20
CA ILE A 233 18.28 10.18 9.34
C ILE A 233 18.10 9.32 8.08
N TYR A 234 17.15 9.69 7.18
CA TYR A 234 16.92 9.02 5.90
C TYR A 234 17.71 9.64 4.73
N GLY A 235 18.47 10.74 5.00
CA GLY A 235 19.35 11.39 4.03
C GLY A 235 18.64 12.24 2.99
N SER A 236 19.35 12.56 1.90
CA SER A 236 18.89 13.47 0.86
C SER A 236 17.63 13.00 0.11
N ARG A 237 17.39 11.70 0.05
CA ARG A 237 16.18 11.11 -0.57
C ARG A 237 14.89 11.44 0.18
N ALA A 238 15.00 11.86 1.43
CA ALA A 238 13.89 12.23 2.29
C ALA A 238 13.54 13.72 2.27
N SER A 239 14.08 14.50 1.31
CA SER A 239 13.84 15.94 1.18
C SER A 239 12.37 16.32 1.01
N ASN A 240 11.58 15.46 0.39
CA ASN A 240 10.13 15.63 0.18
C ASN A 240 9.27 15.03 1.32
N GLY A 241 9.91 14.67 2.45
CA GLY A 241 9.25 13.98 3.56
C GLY A 241 9.36 12.45 3.48
N VAL A 242 8.93 11.79 4.54
CA VAL A 242 8.96 10.32 4.64
C VAL A 242 7.61 9.82 5.15
N VAL A 243 7.12 8.77 4.51
CA VAL A 243 5.96 7.99 4.97
C VAL A 243 6.46 6.65 5.49
N LEU A 244 6.35 6.44 6.79
CA LEU A 244 6.71 5.19 7.45
C LEU A 244 5.46 4.35 7.66
N VAL A 245 5.46 3.14 7.15
CA VAL A 245 4.38 2.18 7.35
C VAL A 245 4.88 1.05 8.23
N THR A 246 4.16 0.82 9.31
CA THR A 246 4.31 -0.36 10.15
C THR A 246 3.15 -1.29 9.91
N THR A 247 3.43 -2.55 9.63
CA THR A 247 2.39 -3.54 9.40
C THR A 247 2.07 -4.33 10.65
N LYS A 248 0.86 -4.91 10.71
CA LYS A 248 0.39 -5.73 11.82
C LYS A 248 1.34 -6.88 12.10
N LYS A 249 1.68 -7.08 13.35
CA LYS A 249 2.57 -8.16 13.82
C LYS A 249 1.77 -9.24 14.52
N GLY A 250 2.36 -10.43 14.63
CA GLY A 250 1.81 -11.51 15.44
C GLY A 250 1.75 -11.12 16.93
N LYS A 251 0.71 -11.58 17.60
CA LYS A 251 0.54 -11.41 19.06
C LYS A 251 0.64 -12.78 19.73
N ALA A 252 1.27 -12.82 20.92
CA ALA A 252 1.24 -14.02 21.75
C ALA A 252 -0.20 -14.29 22.21
N GLY A 253 -0.67 -15.52 22.06
CA GLY A 253 -2.04 -15.91 22.41
C GLY A 253 -2.57 -17.02 21.53
N LYS A 254 -3.88 -17.27 21.67
CA LYS A 254 -4.58 -18.22 20.80
C LYS A 254 -4.61 -17.69 19.37
N VAL A 255 -4.74 -18.63 18.44
CA VAL A 255 -4.91 -18.29 17.03
C VAL A 255 -6.24 -17.58 16.86
N GLU A 256 -6.18 -16.37 16.29
CA GLU A 256 -7.32 -15.55 15.90
C GLU A 256 -7.34 -15.47 14.37
N ILE A 257 -8.49 -15.76 13.78
CA ILE A 257 -8.73 -15.66 12.34
C ILE A 257 -9.77 -14.58 12.13
N SER A 258 -9.46 -13.61 11.27
CA SER A 258 -10.37 -12.54 10.84
C SER A 258 -10.64 -12.66 9.36
N TYR A 259 -11.89 -12.39 8.98
CA TYR A 259 -12.31 -12.27 7.59
C TYR A 259 -13.08 -10.98 7.41
N ASP A 260 -12.60 -10.12 6.50
CA ASP A 260 -13.21 -8.85 6.15
C ASP A 260 -13.68 -8.90 4.70
N PHE A 261 -14.93 -8.54 4.48
CA PHE A 261 -15.55 -8.45 3.16
C PHE A 261 -16.11 -7.06 2.93
N MET A 262 -15.84 -6.50 1.77
CA MET A 262 -16.41 -5.25 1.31
C MET A 262 -16.98 -5.43 -0.10
N TYR A 263 -18.18 -4.91 -0.32
CA TYR A 263 -18.77 -4.75 -1.63
C TYR A 263 -19.25 -3.32 -1.80
N GLY A 264 -18.97 -2.72 -2.94
CA GLY A 264 -19.37 -1.36 -3.25
C GLY A 264 -19.71 -1.19 -4.73
N VAL A 265 -20.35 -0.09 -5.05
CA VAL A 265 -20.66 0.31 -6.42
C VAL A 265 -20.14 1.71 -6.65
N GLN A 266 -19.32 1.87 -7.67
CA GLN A 266 -18.76 3.16 -8.07
C GLN A 266 -19.62 3.80 -9.16
N GLN A 267 -19.73 5.11 -9.10
CA GLN A 267 -20.40 5.94 -10.10
C GLN A 267 -19.63 7.25 -10.28
N PRO A 268 -19.60 7.84 -11.50
CA PRO A 268 -19.08 9.19 -11.64
C PRO A 268 -19.88 10.16 -10.76
N THR A 269 -19.19 10.95 -9.95
CA THR A 269 -19.83 11.94 -9.04
C THR A 269 -20.47 13.08 -9.81
N SER A 270 -19.90 13.45 -10.97
CA SER A 270 -20.41 14.48 -11.86
C SER A 270 -19.91 14.23 -13.28
N LEU A 271 -20.75 14.43 -14.24
CA LEU A 271 -20.41 14.45 -15.66
C LEU A 271 -20.73 15.83 -16.23
N PRO A 272 -20.02 16.30 -17.27
CA PRO A 272 -20.34 17.54 -17.94
C PRO A 272 -21.79 17.57 -18.43
N LYS A 273 -22.45 18.69 -18.18
CA LYS A 273 -23.78 18.94 -18.77
C LYS A 273 -23.58 19.37 -20.21
N ILE A 274 -24.10 18.59 -21.13
CA ILE A 274 -24.11 18.89 -22.56
C ILE A 274 -25.43 19.53 -22.93
N ALA A 275 -25.39 20.54 -23.79
CA ALA A 275 -26.62 21.18 -24.32
C ALA A 275 -27.44 20.17 -25.12
N ASP A 276 -28.73 20.25 -25.02
CA ASP A 276 -29.64 19.47 -25.87
C ASP A 276 -29.45 19.80 -27.34
N SER A 277 -29.77 18.85 -28.22
CA SER A 277 -29.52 18.95 -29.66
C SER A 277 -30.20 20.18 -30.30
N TRP A 278 -31.43 20.53 -29.90
CA TRP A 278 -32.09 21.72 -30.39
C TRP A 278 -31.45 23.01 -29.91
N VAL A 279 -31.01 23.07 -28.64
CA VAL A 279 -30.30 24.22 -28.09
C VAL A 279 -28.97 24.39 -28.79
N TYR A 280 -28.24 23.30 -29.05
CA TYR A 280 -27.02 23.32 -29.84
C TYR A 280 -27.27 23.92 -31.23
N ALA A 281 -28.34 23.46 -31.93
CA ALA A 281 -28.66 23.92 -33.27
C ALA A 281 -29.05 25.43 -33.31
N GLU A 282 -29.81 25.89 -32.32
CA GLU A 282 -30.19 27.30 -32.16
C GLU A 282 -28.91 28.17 -31.92
N LEU A 283 -28.06 27.81 -30.94
CA LEU A 283 -26.84 28.54 -30.64
C LEU A 283 -25.82 28.49 -31.80
N TYR A 284 -25.74 27.39 -32.53
CA TYR A 284 -24.91 27.30 -33.71
C TYR A 284 -25.36 28.29 -34.81
N ASN A 285 -26.67 28.37 -35.07
CA ASN A 285 -27.22 29.33 -36.00
C ASN A 285 -26.98 30.77 -35.58
N GLU A 286 -27.16 31.09 -34.29
CA GLU A 286 -26.85 32.42 -33.76
C GLU A 286 -25.36 32.78 -33.98
N ALA A 287 -24.45 31.85 -33.65
CA ALA A 287 -23.01 32.06 -33.87
C ALA A 287 -22.68 32.21 -35.37
N ALA A 288 -23.31 31.47 -36.24
CA ALA A 288 -23.15 31.58 -37.69
C ALA A 288 -23.57 32.97 -38.20
N VAL A 289 -24.75 33.40 -37.83
CA VAL A 289 -25.30 34.70 -38.23
C VAL A 289 -24.43 35.86 -37.67
N ASN A 290 -24.03 35.78 -36.40
CA ASN A 290 -23.16 36.78 -35.78
C ASN A 290 -21.77 36.86 -36.45
N SER A 291 -21.32 35.79 -37.09
CA SER A 291 -20.07 35.74 -37.88
C SER A 291 -20.27 36.04 -39.38
N GLY A 292 -21.47 36.52 -39.79
CA GLY A 292 -21.80 36.86 -41.19
C GLY A 292 -22.06 35.66 -42.10
N ARG A 293 -22.27 34.46 -41.50
CA ARG A 293 -22.60 33.24 -42.26
C ARG A 293 -24.07 32.95 -42.22
N ALA A 294 -24.60 32.20 -43.17
CA ALA A 294 -25.97 31.73 -43.17
C ALA A 294 -26.23 30.74 -42.03
N ALA A 295 -27.44 30.73 -41.49
CA ALA A 295 -27.89 29.71 -40.57
C ALA A 295 -27.73 28.31 -41.19
N LYS A 296 -27.23 27.37 -40.42
CA LYS A 296 -26.97 25.98 -40.85
C LYS A 296 -28.20 25.09 -40.72
N PHE A 297 -28.97 25.29 -39.66
CA PHE A 297 -30.13 24.45 -39.32
C PHE A 297 -31.41 25.22 -39.65
N THR A 298 -32.35 24.56 -40.33
CA THR A 298 -33.68 25.14 -40.58
C THR A 298 -34.57 25.04 -39.34
N PRO A 299 -35.67 25.85 -39.23
CA PRO A 299 -36.64 25.73 -38.15
C PRO A 299 -37.22 24.32 -38.01
N GLU A 300 -37.46 23.63 -39.14
CA GLU A 300 -38.00 22.29 -39.19
C GLU A 300 -37.03 21.26 -38.60
N GLN A 301 -35.71 21.38 -38.92
CA GLN A 301 -34.67 20.54 -38.33
C GLN A 301 -34.55 20.76 -36.83
N ILE A 302 -34.62 22.01 -36.37
CA ILE A 302 -34.60 22.32 -34.94
C ILE A 302 -35.81 21.73 -34.24
N ALA A 303 -37.01 21.84 -34.85
CA ALA A 303 -38.24 21.24 -34.35
C ALA A 303 -38.15 19.70 -34.31
N GLN A 304 -37.52 19.07 -35.31
CA GLN A 304 -37.29 17.63 -35.33
C GLN A 304 -36.39 17.19 -34.13
N TYR A 305 -35.30 17.90 -33.87
CA TYR A 305 -34.46 17.62 -32.70
C TYR A 305 -35.23 17.75 -31.39
N ARG A 306 -36.09 18.76 -31.26
CA ARG A 306 -36.92 18.98 -30.07
C ARG A 306 -37.99 17.90 -29.88
N ASN A 307 -38.50 17.31 -30.96
CA ASN A 307 -39.60 16.35 -30.99
C ASN A 307 -39.15 14.87 -31.09
N GLY A 308 -37.93 14.53 -30.64
CA GLY A 308 -37.45 13.16 -30.58
C GLY A 308 -36.38 12.80 -31.59
N GLY A 309 -35.77 13.76 -32.27
CA GLY A 309 -34.54 13.55 -33.04
C GLY A 309 -33.33 13.19 -32.15
N PRO A 310 -32.19 12.89 -32.75
CA PRO A 310 -30.97 12.55 -32.00
C PRO A 310 -30.63 13.61 -30.94
N ASN A 311 -30.47 13.20 -29.68
CA ASN A 311 -30.05 14.02 -28.57
C ASN A 311 -29.12 13.23 -27.68
N VAL A 312 -27.83 13.18 -28.06
CA VAL A 312 -26.84 12.26 -27.50
C VAL A 312 -25.86 13.00 -26.60
N ASN A 313 -25.79 12.60 -25.34
CA ASN A 313 -24.68 12.99 -24.47
C ASN A 313 -23.53 12.01 -24.65
N TRP A 314 -22.62 12.30 -25.57
CA TRP A 314 -21.48 11.47 -25.92
C TRP A 314 -20.58 11.15 -24.73
N VAL A 315 -20.41 12.08 -23.79
CA VAL A 315 -19.59 11.84 -22.58
C VAL A 315 -20.26 10.81 -21.68
N LYS A 316 -21.58 10.94 -21.45
CA LYS A 316 -22.33 9.99 -20.62
C LYS A 316 -22.28 8.57 -21.20
N GLU A 317 -22.25 8.46 -22.53
CA GLU A 317 -22.22 7.17 -23.21
C GLU A 317 -20.87 6.43 -23.09
N LEU A 318 -19.80 7.09 -22.64
CA LEU A 318 -18.53 6.44 -22.35
C LEU A 318 -18.56 5.63 -21.05
N TYR A 319 -19.47 5.91 -20.14
CA TYR A 319 -19.45 5.38 -18.79
C TYR A 319 -20.48 4.29 -18.54
N ASN A 320 -20.11 3.33 -17.72
CA ASN A 320 -21.03 2.40 -17.09
C ASN A 320 -21.81 3.14 -16.01
N ARG A 321 -23.09 2.83 -15.86
CA ARG A 321 -23.94 3.44 -14.84
C ARG A 321 -23.49 3.04 -13.43
N ASN A 322 -23.08 1.79 -13.28
CA ASN A 322 -22.67 1.19 -12.02
C ASN A 322 -21.43 0.32 -12.29
N SER A 323 -20.39 0.51 -11.51
CA SER A 323 -19.16 -0.28 -11.60
C SER A 323 -18.92 -0.95 -10.24
N PRO A 324 -19.12 -2.27 -10.12
CA PRO A 324 -18.93 -2.97 -8.86
C PRO A 324 -17.45 -3.05 -8.46
N GLN A 325 -17.24 -3.08 -7.15
CA GLN A 325 -15.98 -3.47 -6.55
C GLN A 325 -16.20 -4.38 -5.35
N SER A 326 -15.29 -5.32 -5.13
CA SER A 326 -15.31 -6.19 -3.97
C SER A 326 -13.92 -6.42 -3.41
N SER A 327 -13.82 -6.58 -2.10
CA SER A 327 -12.58 -6.90 -1.40
C SER A 327 -12.81 -8.01 -0.40
N HIS A 328 -11.88 -8.95 -0.36
CA HIS A 328 -11.86 -10.09 0.56
C HIS A 328 -10.50 -10.15 1.24
N ASN A 329 -10.46 -10.09 2.56
CA ASN A 329 -9.24 -10.17 3.34
C ASN A 329 -9.40 -11.24 4.41
N VAL A 330 -8.45 -12.17 4.44
CA VAL A 330 -8.36 -13.18 5.51
C VAL A 330 -7.04 -12.96 6.23
N SER A 331 -7.06 -12.86 7.53
CA SER A 331 -5.85 -12.79 8.34
C SER A 331 -5.88 -13.77 9.49
N MET A 332 -4.71 -14.24 9.87
CA MET A 332 -4.49 -15.14 10.99
C MET A 332 -3.34 -14.61 11.82
N THR A 333 -3.57 -14.42 13.11
CA THR A 333 -2.54 -14.03 14.08
C THR A 333 -2.53 -14.99 15.25
N GLY A 334 -1.35 -15.25 15.81
CA GLY A 334 -1.21 -16.13 16.95
C GLY A 334 0.24 -16.30 17.39
N GLY A 335 0.46 -17.14 18.40
CA GLY A 335 1.79 -17.45 18.88
C GLY A 335 1.85 -17.71 20.38
N ASN A 336 3.06 -17.71 20.88
CA ASN A 336 3.38 -17.81 22.30
C ASN A 336 4.47 -16.77 22.67
N ASP A 337 5.00 -16.82 23.88
CA ASP A 337 6.02 -15.87 24.36
C ASP A 337 7.34 -15.94 23.56
N GLN A 338 7.60 -17.02 22.83
CA GLN A 338 8.81 -17.21 22.02
C GLN A 338 8.58 -16.93 20.55
N LEU A 339 7.44 -17.36 20.00
CA LEU A 339 7.13 -17.24 18.57
C LEU A 339 5.77 -16.59 18.39
N SER A 340 5.71 -15.49 17.66
CA SER A 340 4.45 -14.90 17.20
C SER A 340 4.46 -14.72 15.70
N TYR A 341 3.30 -14.85 15.08
CA TYR A 341 3.14 -14.74 13.64
C TYR A 341 1.83 -14.07 13.26
N MET A 342 1.85 -13.41 12.11
CA MET A 342 0.70 -12.88 11.39
C MET A 342 0.82 -13.28 9.94
N ALA A 343 -0.22 -13.86 9.38
CA ALA A 343 -0.33 -14.17 7.96
C ALA A 343 -1.63 -13.59 7.42
N SER A 344 -1.60 -13.03 6.21
CA SER A 344 -2.80 -12.51 5.55
C SER A 344 -2.81 -12.82 4.06
N LEU A 345 -4.04 -12.93 3.51
CA LEU A 345 -4.33 -13.01 2.09
C LEU A 345 -5.41 -11.98 1.77
N GLY A 346 -5.18 -11.20 0.72
CA GLY A 346 -6.11 -10.18 0.24
C GLY A 346 -6.42 -10.36 -1.24
N TYR A 347 -7.66 -10.12 -1.62
CA TYR A 347 -8.13 -10.04 -3.00
C TYR A 347 -9.01 -8.80 -3.16
N LEU A 348 -8.74 -8.00 -4.17
CA LEU A 348 -9.57 -6.86 -4.60
C LEU A 348 -9.90 -7.01 -6.07
N ASP A 349 -11.17 -6.80 -6.42
CA ASP A 349 -11.67 -6.73 -7.79
C ASP A 349 -12.46 -5.43 -7.97
N GLN A 350 -12.06 -4.60 -8.93
CA GLN A 350 -12.67 -3.30 -9.22
C GLN A 350 -12.95 -3.19 -10.72
N SER A 351 -14.21 -3.12 -11.10
CA SER A 351 -14.60 -2.93 -12.49
C SER A 351 -14.39 -1.49 -12.95
N SER A 352 -14.10 -1.31 -14.23
CA SER A 352 -13.97 0.01 -14.83
C SER A 352 -15.28 0.76 -14.89
N MET A 353 -15.24 2.08 -14.65
CA MET A 353 -16.35 2.98 -14.94
C MET A 353 -16.53 3.23 -16.43
N PHE A 354 -15.51 3.03 -17.27
CA PHE A 354 -15.61 3.12 -18.72
C PHE A 354 -16.23 1.87 -19.31
N LYS A 355 -17.04 2.03 -20.36
CA LYS A 355 -17.55 0.91 -21.16
C LYS A 355 -16.40 0.18 -21.85
N GLY A 356 -16.56 -1.09 -22.12
CA GLY A 356 -15.60 -1.93 -22.81
C GLY A 356 -15.56 -3.35 -22.26
N PRO A 357 -14.81 -4.26 -22.92
CA PRO A 357 -14.76 -5.66 -22.53
C PRO A 357 -13.82 -5.88 -21.34
N ASP A 358 -14.40 -6.28 -20.18
CA ASP A 358 -13.67 -6.75 -19.00
C ASP A 358 -12.54 -5.81 -18.49
N TYR A 359 -12.75 -4.49 -18.62
CA TYR A 359 -11.80 -3.52 -18.07
C TYR A 359 -11.97 -3.43 -16.57
N GLY A 360 -10.83 -3.41 -15.88
CA GLY A 360 -10.84 -3.38 -14.42
C GLY A 360 -9.45 -3.57 -13.82
N TYR A 361 -9.44 -3.73 -12.52
CA TYR A 361 -8.26 -3.90 -11.68
C TYR A 361 -8.45 -5.04 -10.71
N LYS A 362 -7.49 -5.95 -10.66
CA LYS A 362 -7.45 -7.04 -9.67
C LYS A 362 -6.14 -6.94 -8.89
N ARG A 363 -6.24 -7.03 -7.56
CA ARG A 363 -5.07 -7.09 -6.69
C ARG A 363 -5.10 -8.31 -5.82
N TYR A 364 -3.97 -9.01 -5.78
CA TYR A 364 -3.73 -10.15 -4.89
C TYR A 364 -2.61 -9.77 -3.95
N ASN A 365 -2.82 -9.94 -2.65
CA ASN A 365 -1.83 -9.71 -1.62
C ASN A 365 -1.61 -10.97 -0.79
N ALA A 366 -0.37 -11.20 -0.39
CA ALA A 366 -0.02 -12.18 0.64
C ALA A 366 1.04 -11.57 1.55
N ARG A 367 0.89 -11.73 2.86
CA ARG A 367 1.83 -11.24 3.86
C ARG A 367 2.12 -12.33 4.91
N LEU A 368 3.37 -12.34 5.37
CA LEU A 368 3.81 -13.16 6.49
C LEU A 368 4.78 -12.35 7.35
N ASN A 369 4.42 -12.14 8.60
CA ASN A 369 5.26 -11.53 9.61
C ASN A 369 5.49 -12.54 10.74
N VAL A 370 6.76 -12.81 11.08
CA VAL A 370 7.15 -13.74 12.14
C VAL A 370 8.14 -13.06 13.06
N SER A 371 7.92 -13.15 14.37
CA SER A 371 8.87 -12.73 15.38
C SER A 371 9.21 -13.90 16.29
N HIS A 372 10.50 -14.22 16.38
CA HIS A 372 11.01 -15.34 17.18
C HIS A 372 12.03 -14.86 18.20
N LYS A 373 11.69 -14.94 19.48
CA LYS A 373 12.63 -14.76 20.59
C LYS A 373 13.44 -16.04 20.76
N VAL A 374 14.60 -16.10 20.12
CA VAL A 374 15.50 -17.27 20.17
C VAL A 374 16.05 -17.48 21.57
N THR A 375 16.36 -16.35 22.24
CA THR A 375 16.71 -16.30 23.66
C THR A 375 16.02 -15.08 24.29
N ASN A 376 16.16 -14.91 25.62
CA ASN A 376 15.56 -13.75 26.31
C ASN A 376 16.11 -12.40 25.83
N ASN A 377 17.30 -12.38 25.21
CA ASN A 377 17.98 -11.17 24.75
C ASN A 377 18.27 -11.16 23.24
N PHE A 378 17.81 -12.18 22.48
CA PHE A 378 18.02 -12.25 21.02
C PHE A 378 16.73 -12.57 20.31
N THR A 379 16.31 -11.69 19.40
CA THR A 379 15.08 -11.79 18.62
C THR A 379 15.38 -11.74 17.12
N LEU A 380 14.72 -12.61 16.36
CA LEU A 380 14.70 -12.60 14.90
C LEU A 380 13.30 -12.21 14.43
N ASN A 381 13.24 -11.22 13.53
CA ASN A 381 12.03 -10.79 12.87
C ASN A 381 12.13 -11.04 11.37
N LEU A 382 11.10 -11.63 10.80
CA LEU A 382 10.92 -11.82 9.36
C LEU A 382 9.65 -11.10 8.95
N THR A 383 9.72 -10.26 7.92
CA THR A 383 8.56 -9.72 7.22
C THR A 383 8.64 -10.08 5.75
N SER A 384 7.53 -10.46 5.16
CA SER A 384 7.45 -10.77 3.73
C SER A 384 6.09 -10.37 3.19
N GLN A 385 6.09 -9.73 2.03
CA GLN A 385 4.90 -9.32 1.29
C GLN A 385 5.06 -9.68 -0.18
N PHE A 386 4.00 -10.23 -0.75
CA PHE A 386 3.81 -10.35 -2.17
C PHE A 386 2.57 -9.57 -2.58
N ALA A 387 2.64 -8.83 -3.68
CA ALA A 387 1.50 -8.17 -4.30
C ALA A 387 1.54 -8.38 -5.81
N ARG A 388 0.40 -8.76 -6.40
CA ARG A 388 0.17 -8.74 -7.84
C ARG A 388 -0.99 -7.80 -8.15
N ASN A 389 -0.75 -6.85 -9.04
CA ASN A 389 -1.74 -5.96 -9.61
C ASN A 389 -1.92 -6.31 -11.09
N ASP A 390 -3.13 -6.61 -11.49
CA ASP A 390 -3.51 -6.85 -12.87
C ASP A 390 -4.51 -5.76 -13.29
N ILE A 391 -4.06 -4.86 -14.15
CA ILE A 391 -4.83 -3.72 -14.65
C ILE A 391 -5.11 -3.98 -16.13
N LYS A 392 -6.39 -4.08 -16.49
CA LYS A 392 -6.81 -4.17 -17.89
C LYS A 392 -7.64 -2.94 -18.25
N GLU A 393 -7.20 -2.20 -19.23
CA GLU A 393 -7.83 -0.98 -19.69
C GLU A 393 -7.85 -0.91 -21.22
N HIS A 394 -8.53 0.07 -21.77
CA HIS A 394 -8.52 0.33 -23.21
C HIS A 394 -7.13 0.76 -23.69
N ALA A 395 -6.81 0.45 -24.97
CA ALA A 395 -5.50 0.72 -25.55
C ALA A 395 -5.26 2.20 -25.92
N TYR A 396 -6.30 3.01 -25.96
CA TYR A 396 -6.22 4.44 -26.29
C TYR A 396 -6.17 5.31 -25.03
N TRP A 397 -5.64 6.51 -25.16
CA TRP A 397 -5.51 7.43 -24.01
C TRP A 397 -6.87 7.92 -23.54
N THR A 398 -7.14 7.77 -22.27
CA THR A 398 -8.43 8.12 -21.63
C THR A 398 -8.78 9.58 -21.85
N GLU A 399 -7.83 10.49 -21.67
CA GLU A 399 -8.02 11.94 -21.81
C GLU A 399 -8.44 12.29 -23.25
N TRP A 400 -7.83 11.63 -24.23
CA TRP A 400 -8.19 11.84 -25.62
C TRP A 400 -9.61 11.34 -25.95
N ILE A 401 -10.01 10.18 -25.42
CA ILE A 401 -11.36 9.64 -25.59
C ILE A 401 -12.41 10.60 -25.01
N ILE A 402 -12.17 11.10 -23.80
CA ILE A 402 -13.05 12.08 -23.15
C ILE A 402 -13.10 13.39 -23.91
N GLU A 403 -11.94 13.88 -24.38
CA GLU A 403 -11.85 15.10 -25.19
C GLU A 403 -12.66 14.99 -26.49
N GLN A 404 -12.52 13.86 -27.21
CA GLN A 404 -13.29 13.62 -28.42
C GLN A 404 -14.81 13.60 -28.13
N ALA A 405 -15.23 12.92 -27.07
CA ALA A 405 -16.64 12.90 -26.69
C ALA A 405 -17.19 14.28 -26.31
N ASN A 406 -16.39 15.13 -25.66
CA ASN A 406 -16.77 16.51 -25.34
C ASN A 406 -16.92 17.41 -26.59
N ARG A 407 -16.21 17.10 -27.65
CA ARG A 407 -16.26 17.86 -28.92
C ARG A 407 -17.43 17.42 -29.82
N MET A 408 -18.06 16.28 -29.54
CA MET A 408 -19.13 15.76 -30.39
C MET A 408 -20.44 16.51 -30.17
N PRO A 409 -21.03 17.05 -31.25
CA PRO A 409 -22.34 17.68 -31.17
C PRO A 409 -23.44 16.66 -30.83
N PRO A 410 -24.42 17.03 -30.00
CA PRO A 410 -25.49 16.12 -29.54
C PRO A 410 -26.48 15.69 -30.63
N ILE A 411 -26.44 16.33 -31.79
CA ILE A 411 -27.29 16.07 -32.96
C ILE A 411 -26.91 14.81 -33.74
N TYR A 412 -25.76 14.19 -33.43
CA TYR A 412 -25.30 13.00 -34.11
C TYR A 412 -25.55 11.75 -33.26
N PRO A 413 -26.13 10.67 -33.81
CA PRO A 413 -26.17 9.38 -33.12
C PRO A 413 -24.80 8.76 -33.05
N ILE A 414 -24.54 7.90 -32.06
CA ILE A 414 -23.26 7.18 -31.90
C ILE A 414 -23.08 6.12 -32.98
N LYS A 415 -24.17 5.45 -33.35
CA LYS A 415 -24.22 4.43 -34.39
C LYS A 415 -25.21 4.85 -35.48
N ASN A 416 -24.90 4.47 -36.71
CA ASN A 416 -25.78 4.59 -37.87
C ASN A 416 -26.92 3.56 -37.78
N GLU A 417 -27.90 3.65 -38.68
CA GLU A 417 -29.05 2.73 -38.75
C GLU A 417 -28.64 1.28 -39.06
N ASP A 418 -27.53 1.08 -39.76
CA ASP A 418 -26.95 -0.24 -40.05
C ASP A 418 -26.12 -0.84 -38.88
N GLY A 419 -26.04 -0.13 -37.75
CA GLY A 419 -25.31 -0.54 -36.55
C GLY A 419 -23.80 -0.19 -36.57
N SER A 420 -23.26 0.34 -37.67
CA SER A 420 -21.89 0.84 -37.73
C SER A 420 -21.72 2.09 -36.88
N TYR A 421 -20.49 2.35 -36.40
CA TYR A 421 -20.22 3.55 -35.64
C TYR A 421 -20.24 4.80 -36.53
N ASN A 422 -20.87 5.85 -36.04
CA ASN A 422 -20.95 7.11 -36.74
C ASN A 422 -19.71 7.97 -36.50
N TYR A 423 -19.20 8.54 -37.59
CA TYR A 423 -18.12 9.52 -37.59
C TYR A 423 -18.67 10.85 -38.10
N PRO A 424 -19.12 11.76 -37.21
CA PRO A 424 -19.66 13.06 -37.61
C PRO A 424 -18.66 13.84 -38.45
N ALA A 425 -19.17 14.65 -39.40
CA ALA A 425 -18.35 15.41 -40.33
C ALA A 425 -17.26 16.23 -39.64
N GLY A 426 -16.01 16.00 -40.05
CA GLY A 426 -14.82 16.60 -39.43
C GLY A 426 -14.26 15.84 -38.22
N SER A 427 -14.86 14.72 -37.84
CA SER A 427 -14.31 13.82 -36.82
C SER A 427 -13.75 12.56 -37.48
N ASN A 428 -12.55 12.17 -37.06
CA ASN A 428 -11.91 10.91 -37.46
C ASN A 428 -12.03 9.86 -36.33
N SER A 429 -12.96 10.03 -35.40
CA SER A 429 -12.99 9.22 -34.20
C SER A 429 -14.38 9.10 -33.61
N ASN A 430 -14.69 7.91 -33.08
CA ASN A 430 -15.79 7.65 -32.19
C ASN A 430 -15.23 7.09 -30.88
N GLY A 431 -15.38 7.85 -29.79
CA GLY A 431 -14.80 7.48 -28.49
C GLY A 431 -15.36 6.17 -27.92
N LEU A 432 -16.66 5.89 -28.16
CA LEU A 432 -17.26 4.63 -27.71
C LEU A 432 -16.73 3.43 -28.48
N GLN A 433 -16.54 3.55 -29.81
CA GLN A 433 -15.94 2.50 -30.59
C GLN A 433 -14.53 2.15 -30.08
N ARG A 434 -13.74 3.17 -29.74
CA ARG A 434 -12.38 2.94 -29.20
C ARG A 434 -12.39 2.24 -27.86
N LEU A 435 -13.39 2.48 -27.03
CA LEU A 435 -13.58 1.75 -25.79
C LEU A 435 -14.01 0.29 -26.03
N GLU A 436 -14.95 0.06 -26.95
CA GLU A 436 -15.55 -1.25 -27.16
C GLU A 436 -14.71 -2.15 -28.07
N GLU A 437 -14.08 -1.60 -29.10
CA GLU A 437 -13.40 -2.34 -30.18
C GLU A 437 -11.92 -2.00 -30.32
N GLY A 438 -11.43 -0.92 -29.70
CA GLY A 438 -10.08 -0.37 -29.88
C GLY A 438 -8.92 -1.23 -29.34
N GLY A 439 -9.25 -2.41 -28.82
CA GLY A 439 -8.27 -3.28 -28.20
C GLY A 439 -8.05 -2.95 -26.72
N TYR A 440 -7.03 -3.53 -26.14
CA TYR A 440 -6.78 -3.40 -24.70
C TYR A 440 -5.29 -3.24 -24.39
N ARG A 441 -5.05 -2.75 -23.19
CA ARG A 441 -3.76 -2.67 -22.56
C ARG A 441 -3.86 -3.38 -21.22
N GLN A 442 -3.00 -4.40 -21.01
CA GLN A 442 -2.92 -5.13 -19.76
C GLN A 442 -1.57 -4.89 -19.11
N ASN A 443 -1.59 -4.48 -17.86
CA ASN A 443 -0.42 -4.13 -17.09
C ASN A 443 -0.39 -4.99 -15.83
N VAL A 444 0.51 -5.98 -15.78
CA VAL A 444 0.69 -6.88 -14.65
C VAL A 444 1.94 -6.49 -13.86
N ASN A 445 1.74 -6.11 -12.59
CA ASN A 445 2.81 -5.73 -11.69
C ASN A 445 2.94 -6.78 -10.58
N ASP A 446 4.12 -7.37 -10.43
CA ASP A 446 4.46 -8.27 -9.33
C ASP A 446 5.50 -7.61 -8.43
N GLU A 447 5.20 -7.52 -7.15
CA GLU A 447 6.13 -7.02 -6.14
C GLU A 447 6.36 -8.07 -5.05
N LEU A 448 7.62 -8.37 -4.78
CA LEU A 448 8.05 -9.10 -3.60
C LEU A 448 8.92 -8.20 -2.75
N LEU A 449 8.53 -8.01 -1.49
CA LEU A 449 9.25 -7.23 -0.49
C LEU A 449 9.48 -8.12 0.73
N GLY A 450 10.69 -8.10 1.31
CA GLY A 450 10.96 -8.89 2.50
C GLY A 450 12.16 -8.39 3.28
N THR A 451 12.11 -8.54 4.62
CA THR A 451 13.16 -8.14 5.56
C THR A 451 13.40 -9.24 6.58
N ILE A 452 14.66 -9.47 6.88
CA ILE A 452 15.11 -10.21 8.07
C ILE A 452 15.84 -9.22 8.96
N GLN A 453 15.44 -9.17 10.24
CA GLN A 453 16.08 -8.33 11.25
C GLN A 453 16.44 -9.16 12.47
N ALA A 454 17.67 -9.00 12.94
CA ALA A 454 18.17 -9.59 14.18
C ALA A 454 18.39 -8.46 15.21
N GLU A 455 17.86 -8.62 16.40
CA GLU A 455 18.04 -7.73 17.53
C GLU A 455 18.69 -8.50 18.67
N TRP A 456 19.82 -8.00 19.17
CA TRP A 456 20.53 -8.58 20.30
C TRP A 456 20.77 -7.55 21.39
N GLU A 457 20.11 -7.73 22.54
CA GLU A 457 20.39 -6.93 23.72
C GLU A 457 21.60 -7.50 24.46
N VAL A 458 22.79 -6.94 24.13
CA VAL A 458 24.07 -7.40 24.66
C VAL A 458 24.21 -7.06 26.15
N TYR A 459 23.70 -5.90 26.54
CA TYR A 459 23.65 -5.39 27.90
C TYR A 459 22.38 -4.58 28.07
N LYS A 460 21.91 -4.41 29.29
CA LYS A 460 20.68 -3.66 29.58
C LYS A 460 20.70 -2.28 28.93
N GLY A 461 19.78 -2.09 27.97
CA GLY A 461 19.67 -0.86 27.18
C GLY A 461 20.63 -0.74 25.99
N LEU A 462 21.65 -1.63 25.86
CA LEU A 462 22.56 -1.69 24.70
C LEU A 462 22.11 -2.79 23.74
N LYS A 463 21.67 -2.41 22.55
CA LYS A 463 21.22 -3.34 21.51
C LYS A 463 22.10 -3.23 20.26
N LEU A 464 22.40 -4.37 19.67
CA LEU A 464 22.90 -4.52 18.31
C LEU A 464 21.74 -4.93 17.41
N ILE A 465 21.54 -4.23 16.31
CA ILE A 465 20.46 -4.48 15.37
C ILE A 465 21.06 -4.62 13.98
N GLY A 466 20.86 -5.78 13.36
CA GLY A 466 21.22 -6.02 11.98
C GLY A 466 19.97 -6.31 11.16
N SER A 467 19.80 -5.67 10.01
CA SER A 467 18.71 -5.97 9.09
C SER A 467 19.22 -6.07 7.65
N ALA A 468 18.65 -7.00 6.91
CA ALA A 468 18.86 -7.13 5.48
C ALA A 468 17.49 -7.39 4.84
N GLY A 469 17.23 -6.69 3.75
CA GLY A 469 16.00 -6.87 3.04
C GLY A 469 16.08 -6.40 1.60
N GLY A 470 15.02 -6.65 0.86
CA GLY A 470 14.96 -6.27 -0.54
C GLY A 470 13.56 -6.24 -1.09
N ARG A 471 13.46 -5.52 -2.19
CA ARG A 471 12.28 -5.41 -3.02
C ARG A 471 12.63 -5.84 -4.44
N VAL A 472 11.82 -6.69 -5.03
CA VAL A 472 11.86 -7.01 -6.47
C VAL A 472 10.50 -6.63 -7.04
N TRP A 473 10.52 -5.75 -8.04
CA TRP A 473 9.33 -5.34 -8.75
C TRP A 473 9.48 -5.65 -10.22
N ASN A 474 8.49 -6.34 -10.78
CA ASN A 474 8.41 -6.66 -12.20
C ASN A 474 7.11 -6.04 -12.73
N ASN A 475 7.21 -5.40 -13.87
CA ASN A 475 6.07 -4.91 -14.63
C ASN A 475 6.11 -5.55 -16.01
N LYS A 476 4.99 -6.13 -16.43
CA LYS A 476 4.75 -6.64 -17.77
C LYS A 476 3.57 -5.89 -18.36
N LEU A 477 3.82 -5.17 -19.43
CA LEU A 477 2.81 -4.52 -20.26
C LEU A 477 2.61 -5.31 -21.53
N HIS A 478 1.36 -5.63 -21.82
CA HIS A 478 0.88 -6.11 -23.11
C HIS A 478 -0.17 -5.14 -23.64
N GLU A 479 0.02 -4.60 -24.85
CA GLU A 479 -0.93 -3.69 -25.49
C GLU A 479 -1.25 -4.22 -26.90
N ASN A 480 -2.54 -4.45 -27.16
CA ASN A 480 -3.09 -4.76 -28.46
C ASN A 480 -4.00 -3.59 -28.87
N ARG A 481 -3.47 -2.65 -29.63
CA ARG A 481 -4.20 -1.50 -30.16
C ARG A 481 -4.68 -1.79 -31.58
N LYS A 482 -5.98 -1.70 -31.78
CA LYS A 482 -6.63 -1.94 -33.06
C LYS A 482 -6.85 -0.64 -33.81
N ALA A 483 -6.60 -0.69 -35.12
CA ALA A 483 -6.88 0.38 -36.05
C ALA A 483 -8.35 0.35 -36.49
N PHE A 484 -8.82 1.46 -37.03
CA PHE A 484 -10.16 1.60 -37.59
C PHE A 484 -10.08 2.20 -39.00
N GLU A 485 -10.80 1.59 -39.92
CA GLU A 485 -10.91 2.09 -41.29
C GLU A 485 -11.52 3.50 -41.31
N GLY A 486 -10.95 4.39 -42.13
CA GLY A 486 -11.43 5.78 -42.24
C GLY A 486 -10.98 6.72 -41.12
N THR A 487 -10.16 6.26 -40.17
CA THR A 487 -9.59 7.07 -39.11
C THR A 487 -8.11 7.38 -39.37
N GLY A 488 -7.53 8.24 -38.53
CA GLY A 488 -6.07 8.49 -38.57
C GLY A 488 -5.21 7.32 -38.07
N ASP A 489 -5.81 6.32 -37.39
CA ASP A 489 -5.15 5.10 -36.95
C ASP A 489 -5.37 4.00 -38.00
N THR A 490 -4.44 3.84 -38.91
CA THR A 490 -4.54 2.93 -40.05
C THR A 490 -3.88 1.57 -39.82
N GLU A 491 -3.13 1.40 -38.75
CA GLU A 491 -2.39 0.18 -38.47
C GLU A 491 -2.61 -0.32 -37.06
N ASN A 492 -2.84 -1.63 -36.91
CA ASN A 492 -2.88 -2.29 -35.64
C ASN A 492 -1.47 -2.32 -35.00
N LYS A 493 -1.37 -2.17 -33.71
CA LYS A 493 -0.10 -2.17 -33.00
C LYS A 493 -0.10 -3.12 -31.82
N LEU A 494 0.86 -4.03 -31.80
CA LEU A 494 1.17 -4.85 -30.66
C LEU A 494 2.42 -4.30 -29.95
N THR A 495 2.36 -4.18 -28.63
CA THR A 495 3.48 -3.72 -27.79
C THR A 495 3.64 -4.68 -26.62
N GLU A 496 4.87 -5.16 -26.42
CA GLU A 496 5.30 -5.87 -25.22
C GLU A 496 6.36 -5.04 -24.50
N GLN A 497 6.19 -4.83 -23.21
CA GLN A 497 7.19 -4.17 -22.39
C GLN A 497 7.43 -4.98 -21.12
N PHE A 498 8.68 -5.10 -20.77
CA PHE A 498 9.10 -5.68 -19.50
C PHE A 498 10.02 -4.71 -18.77
N TYR A 499 9.66 -4.44 -17.51
CA TYR A 499 10.48 -3.67 -16.60
C TYR A 499 10.73 -4.48 -15.33
N ARG A 500 11.96 -4.46 -14.86
CA ARG A 500 12.33 -5.09 -13.59
C ARG A 500 13.22 -4.18 -12.78
N SER A 501 12.86 -3.92 -11.53
CA SER A 501 13.74 -3.27 -10.56
C SER A 501 14.02 -4.17 -9.36
N LYS A 502 15.18 -3.96 -8.77
CA LYS A 502 15.61 -4.60 -7.53
C LYS A 502 16.17 -3.52 -6.61
N ASN A 503 15.74 -3.56 -5.36
CA ASN A 503 16.27 -2.73 -4.30
C ASN A 503 16.78 -3.65 -3.19
N ILE A 504 17.96 -3.42 -2.66
CA ILE A 504 18.54 -4.16 -1.53
C ILE A 504 18.95 -3.14 -0.48
N THR A 505 18.52 -3.35 0.75
CA THR A 505 18.87 -2.49 1.89
C THR A 505 19.48 -3.36 3.00
N THR A 506 20.60 -2.92 3.55
CA THR A 506 21.23 -3.55 4.72
C THR A 506 21.55 -2.49 5.74
N ASN A 507 21.17 -2.71 7.01
CA ASN A 507 21.45 -1.79 8.10
C ASN A 507 22.15 -2.53 9.24
N LEU A 508 23.15 -1.90 9.82
CA LEU A 508 23.81 -2.31 11.05
C LEU A 508 23.74 -1.15 12.03
N MET A 509 23.21 -1.37 13.22
CA MET A 509 22.97 -0.31 14.19
C MET A 509 23.37 -0.76 15.59
N VAL A 510 23.87 0.18 16.36
CA VAL A 510 24.09 0.07 17.80
C VAL A 510 23.23 1.12 18.47
N THR A 511 22.38 0.72 19.39
CA THR A 511 21.54 1.64 20.16
C THR A 511 21.82 1.48 21.65
N TYR A 512 21.88 2.61 22.36
CA TYR A 512 21.97 2.60 23.82
C TYR A 512 20.91 3.55 24.39
N ASN A 513 20.08 3.04 25.30
CA ASN A 513 19.04 3.84 25.96
C ASN A 513 19.10 3.58 27.48
N THR A 514 19.16 4.65 28.27
CA THR A 514 19.17 4.56 29.73
C THR A 514 18.35 5.68 30.37
N LYS A 515 17.84 5.42 31.56
CA LYS A 515 17.14 6.41 32.38
C LYS A 515 17.77 6.47 33.78
N ILE A 516 18.23 7.65 34.18
CA ILE A 516 18.85 7.90 35.47
C ILE A 516 18.05 9.02 36.16
N GLY A 517 17.22 8.64 37.12
CA GLY A 517 16.28 9.57 37.77
C GLY A 517 15.33 10.20 36.72
N LYS A 518 15.39 11.53 36.57
CA LYS A 518 14.59 12.29 35.61
C LYS A 518 15.27 12.42 34.23
N HIS A 519 16.49 11.94 34.06
CA HIS A 519 17.25 12.05 32.83
C HIS A 519 17.10 10.79 31.99
N SER A 520 16.58 10.89 30.76
CA SER A 520 16.57 9.82 29.76
C SER A 520 17.56 10.19 28.68
N ILE A 521 18.52 9.29 28.39
CA ILE A 521 19.59 9.48 27.41
C ILE A 521 19.49 8.35 26.41
N GLY A 522 19.48 8.70 25.11
CA GLY A 522 19.49 7.75 24.01
C GLY A 522 20.61 8.07 23.03
N GLY A 523 21.22 7.03 22.48
CA GLY A 523 22.20 7.12 21.41
C GLY A 523 21.97 6.04 20.36
N LEU A 524 22.24 6.37 19.10
CA LEU A 524 22.22 5.43 17.98
C LEU A 524 23.40 5.76 17.06
N LEU A 525 24.13 4.71 16.68
CA LEU A 525 25.11 4.73 15.58
C LEU A 525 24.68 3.72 14.55
N GLY A 526 24.72 4.08 13.28
CA GLY A 526 24.30 3.21 12.23
C GLY A 526 25.14 3.31 10.97
N TYR A 527 25.14 2.21 10.24
CA TYR A 527 25.66 2.08 8.88
C TYR A 527 24.58 1.46 8.01
N ALA A 528 24.34 2.04 6.84
CA ALA A 528 23.38 1.55 5.87
C ALA A 528 24.03 1.37 4.49
N TYR A 529 23.61 0.36 3.77
CA TYR A 529 23.88 0.15 2.36
C TYR A 529 22.55 0.03 1.63
N GLU A 530 22.40 0.78 0.55
CA GLU A 530 21.28 0.69 -0.38
C GLU A 530 21.84 0.48 -1.79
N GLY A 531 21.35 -0.56 -2.46
CA GLY A 531 21.66 -0.86 -3.86
C GLY A 531 20.40 -0.97 -4.68
N PHE A 532 20.39 -0.36 -5.85
CA PHE A 532 19.29 -0.39 -6.81
C PHE A 532 19.80 -0.82 -8.18
N SER A 533 19.00 -1.61 -8.85
CA SER A 533 19.24 -2.03 -10.24
C SER A 533 17.92 -2.11 -10.97
N GLU A 534 17.87 -1.53 -12.16
CA GLU A 534 16.71 -1.64 -13.05
C GLU A 534 17.11 -2.02 -14.46
N LYS A 535 16.21 -2.70 -15.14
CA LYS A 535 16.31 -3.04 -16.57
C LYS A 535 14.93 -3.01 -17.17
N GLN A 536 14.85 -2.44 -18.36
CA GLN A 536 13.66 -2.45 -19.19
C GLN A 536 13.97 -2.78 -20.63
N PHE A 537 13.02 -3.39 -21.28
CA PHE A 537 12.97 -3.47 -22.73
C PHE A 537 11.52 -3.35 -23.19
N SER A 538 11.34 -2.80 -24.35
CA SER A 538 10.05 -2.68 -25.03
C SER A 538 10.23 -3.06 -26.48
N THR A 539 9.27 -3.78 -27.01
CA THR A 539 9.19 -4.08 -28.44
C THR A 539 7.78 -3.82 -28.93
N SER A 540 7.64 -3.26 -30.12
CA SER A 540 6.34 -3.08 -30.76
C SER A 540 6.40 -3.44 -32.22
N ARG A 541 5.26 -3.90 -32.75
CA ARG A 541 5.07 -4.20 -34.17
C ARG A 541 3.76 -3.65 -34.67
N LEU A 542 3.79 -3.14 -35.87
CA LEU A 542 2.58 -2.87 -36.66
C LEU A 542 2.16 -4.16 -37.34
N THR A 543 0.87 -4.45 -37.38
CA THR A 543 0.31 -5.66 -37.97
C THR A 543 -0.94 -5.32 -38.78
N GLU A 544 -1.11 -5.94 -39.93
CA GLU A 544 -2.31 -5.76 -40.77
C GLU A 544 -3.51 -6.55 -40.20
N ASP A 545 -3.27 -7.66 -39.47
CA ASP A 545 -4.34 -8.50 -38.95
C ASP A 545 -4.51 -8.29 -37.42
N SER A 546 -5.66 -7.71 -37.04
CA SER A 546 -6.03 -7.49 -35.64
C SER A 546 -6.60 -8.72 -34.92
N LYS A 547 -6.79 -9.85 -35.64
CA LYS A 547 -7.39 -11.07 -35.07
C LYS A 547 -6.45 -11.82 -34.15
N TYR A 548 -5.13 -11.69 -34.40
CA TYR A 548 -4.14 -12.42 -33.64
C TYR A 548 -3.54 -11.56 -32.53
N ASP A 549 -3.70 -12.00 -31.30
CA ASP A 549 -3.09 -11.39 -30.11
C ASP A 549 -1.75 -12.06 -29.79
N ILE A 550 -0.94 -12.27 -30.78
CA ILE A 550 0.40 -12.84 -30.69
C ILE A 550 1.39 -11.92 -31.38
N PHE A 551 2.63 -11.87 -30.87
CA PHE A 551 3.67 -10.97 -31.34
C PHE A 551 4.26 -11.41 -32.68
N VAL A 552 3.41 -11.40 -33.68
CA VAL A 552 3.75 -11.64 -35.11
C VAL A 552 3.40 -10.40 -35.92
N GLY A 553 3.99 -10.22 -37.07
CA GLY A 553 3.72 -9.10 -37.99
C GLY A 553 4.87 -8.82 -38.92
N ASP A 554 4.76 -7.72 -39.66
CA ASP A 554 5.75 -7.27 -40.61
C ASP A 554 7.10 -7.00 -39.94
N LEU A 555 8.18 -7.47 -40.54
CA LEU A 555 9.56 -7.30 -40.08
C LEU A 555 10.28 -6.14 -40.77
N SER A 556 9.62 -5.38 -41.65
CA SER A 556 10.21 -4.20 -42.28
C SER A 556 10.61 -3.16 -41.20
N GLY A 557 11.73 -2.48 -41.42
CA GLY A 557 12.42 -1.71 -40.41
C GLY A 557 11.63 -0.55 -39.79
N ASP A 558 10.68 0.02 -40.52
CA ASP A 558 9.78 1.10 -40.08
C ASP A 558 8.57 0.59 -39.26
N LYS A 559 8.27 -0.70 -39.32
CA LYS A 559 7.15 -1.35 -38.63
C LYS A 559 7.54 -2.06 -37.34
N VAL A 560 8.82 -2.10 -37.00
CA VAL A 560 9.35 -2.72 -35.80
C VAL A 560 10.08 -1.68 -34.95
N SER A 561 9.76 -1.60 -33.66
CA SER A 561 10.51 -0.79 -32.70
C SER A 561 10.98 -1.65 -31.55
N ASN A 562 12.27 -1.58 -31.24
CA ASN A 562 12.86 -2.21 -30.05
C ASN A 562 13.67 -1.17 -29.27
N THR A 563 13.43 -1.10 -27.98
CA THR A 563 14.15 -0.21 -27.07
C THR A 563 14.54 -0.94 -25.80
N GLY A 564 15.60 -0.51 -25.18
CA GLY A 564 16.01 -1.05 -23.88
C GLY A 564 16.91 -0.08 -23.14
N SER A 565 16.83 -0.12 -21.83
CA SER A 565 17.70 0.67 -20.95
C SER A 565 17.87 -0.03 -19.60
N GLY A 566 18.79 0.46 -18.81
CA GLY A 566 18.98 0.01 -17.45
C GLY A 566 19.84 1.00 -16.66
N SER A 567 19.69 0.99 -15.34
CA SER A 567 20.53 1.77 -14.45
C SER A 567 20.83 1.00 -13.17
N ASP A 568 22.00 1.27 -12.62
CA ASP A 568 22.43 0.73 -11.33
C ASP A 568 22.99 1.87 -10.48
N TRP A 569 22.68 1.86 -9.19
CA TRP A 569 23.29 2.78 -8.24
C TRP A 569 23.41 2.16 -6.85
N ALA A 570 24.32 2.70 -6.05
CA ALA A 570 24.45 2.33 -4.65
C ALA A 570 24.76 3.56 -3.79
N ILE A 571 24.28 3.52 -2.55
CA ILE A 571 24.53 4.52 -1.52
C ILE A 571 25.04 3.80 -0.27
N TYR A 572 26.14 4.31 0.30
CA TYR A 572 26.69 3.91 1.59
C TYR A 572 26.51 5.06 2.55
N SER A 573 26.01 4.79 3.75
CA SER A 573 25.66 5.84 4.69
C SER A 573 26.13 5.53 6.09
N GLY A 574 26.74 6.51 6.75
CA GLY A 574 26.99 6.49 8.18
C GLY A 574 26.10 7.52 8.87
N PHE A 575 25.45 7.16 9.96
CA PHE A 575 24.55 8.07 10.67
C PHE A 575 24.60 7.89 12.18
N ALA A 576 24.28 8.96 12.90
CA ALA A 576 24.21 8.96 14.35
C ALA A 576 23.03 9.81 14.82
N ARG A 577 22.45 9.42 15.95
CA ARG A 577 21.44 10.17 16.70
C ARG A 577 21.81 10.21 18.17
N ALA A 578 21.62 11.34 18.80
CA ALA A 578 21.66 11.50 20.24
C ALA A 578 20.36 12.15 20.71
N THR A 579 19.77 11.61 21.77
CA THR A 579 18.55 12.14 22.38
C THR A 579 18.75 12.34 23.87
N TYR A 580 18.22 13.44 24.37
CA TYR A 580 18.18 13.74 25.79
C TYR A 580 16.79 14.24 26.16
N ASN A 581 16.23 13.71 27.26
CA ASN A 581 14.94 14.11 27.77
C ASN A 581 15.04 14.25 29.31
N TYR A 582 14.68 15.43 29.81
CA TYR A 582 14.60 15.72 31.22
C TYR A 582 13.14 15.85 31.66
N ASP A 583 12.66 14.88 32.45
CA ASP A 583 11.31 14.87 33.10
C ASP A 583 10.16 15.06 32.10
N GLU A 584 10.33 14.62 30.83
CA GLU A 584 9.40 14.82 29.71
C GLU A 584 9.05 16.30 29.43
N LYS A 585 9.87 17.25 29.93
CA LYS A 585 9.68 18.70 29.78
C LYS A 585 10.67 19.36 28.83
N TYR A 586 11.93 18.90 28.87
CA TYR A 586 13.00 19.44 28.02
C TYR A 586 13.54 18.32 27.15
N LEU A 587 13.40 18.48 25.85
CA LEU A 587 13.75 17.51 24.83
C LEU A 587 14.84 18.09 23.95
N LEU A 588 15.91 17.34 23.71
CA LEU A 588 16.96 17.68 22.77
C LEU A 588 17.25 16.46 21.89
N GLU A 589 17.30 16.67 20.59
CA GLU A 589 17.68 15.65 19.62
C GLU A 589 18.72 16.22 18.66
N PHE A 590 19.75 15.42 18.41
CA PHE A 590 20.78 15.70 17.42
C PHE A 590 20.90 14.53 16.46
N ASN A 591 20.81 14.83 15.16
CA ASN A 591 20.97 13.87 14.07
C ASN A 591 22.08 14.30 13.12
N ILE A 592 22.90 13.35 12.70
CA ILE A 592 23.91 13.54 11.66
C ILE A 592 23.90 12.33 10.72
N ARG A 593 24.01 12.57 9.42
CA ARG A 593 24.15 11.53 8.41
C ARG A 593 25.13 11.98 7.33
N ASN A 594 25.94 11.05 6.87
CA ASN A 594 26.84 11.22 5.74
C ASN A 594 26.55 10.12 4.70
N ASP A 595 26.21 10.53 3.49
CA ASP A 595 25.91 9.65 2.36
C ASP A 595 27.03 9.71 1.33
N TYR A 596 27.51 8.53 0.91
CA TYR A 596 28.40 8.36 -0.22
C TYR A 596 27.63 7.66 -1.35
N SER A 597 27.41 8.38 -2.44
CA SER A 597 26.67 7.86 -3.60
C SER A 597 27.60 7.62 -4.78
N LEU A 598 27.47 6.46 -5.43
CA LEU A 598 28.20 6.14 -6.65
C LEU A 598 27.70 6.92 -7.89
N LYS A 599 26.54 7.59 -7.80
CA LYS A 599 26.05 8.51 -8.84
C LYS A 599 26.89 9.78 -9.00
N PHE A 600 27.75 10.08 -8.01
CA PHE A 600 28.60 11.27 -8.01
C PHE A 600 30.08 10.86 -7.99
N ASN A 601 30.91 11.51 -8.80
CA ASN A 601 32.35 11.35 -8.70
C ASN A 601 32.90 12.02 -7.42
N LYS A 602 34.16 11.76 -7.07
CA LYS A 602 34.84 12.34 -5.89
C LYS A 602 34.79 13.88 -5.81
N LYS A 603 34.41 14.57 -6.89
CA LYS A 603 34.25 16.04 -6.97
C LYS A 603 32.77 16.48 -6.97
N GLY A 604 31.83 15.60 -6.64
CA GLY A 604 30.40 15.90 -6.60
C GLY A 604 29.74 16.13 -7.98
N LYS A 605 30.39 15.74 -9.06
CA LYS A 605 29.82 15.85 -10.41
C LYS A 605 29.03 14.58 -10.72
N PHE A 606 27.88 14.78 -11.36
CA PHE A 606 27.06 13.70 -11.90
C PHE A 606 27.88 12.90 -12.92
N VAL A 607 27.95 11.59 -12.77
CA VAL A 607 28.51 10.68 -13.79
C VAL A 607 27.29 10.07 -14.50
N SER A 608 27.01 10.52 -15.72
CA SER A 608 26.10 9.79 -16.60
C SER A 608 26.87 8.56 -17.10
N MET A 609 26.32 7.38 -16.96
CA MET A 609 26.84 6.16 -17.58
C MET A 609 26.18 5.96 -18.95
N ASP A 610 26.22 6.99 -19.79
CA ASP A 610 25.94 6.87 -21.23
C ASP A 610 27.30 6.71 -21.93
N ASP A 611 27.75 5.45 -22.00
CA ASP A 611 28.72 4.93 -22.97
C ASP A 611 28.51 3.41 -23.09
#